data_1195cc8d87c58ecabd41512e00b8a4d8
#
_entry.id   1195cc8d87c58ecabd41512e00b8a4d8
#
_cell.length_a   1.000
_cell.length_b   1.000
_cell.length_c   1.000
_cell.angle_alpha   90.00
_cell.angle_beta   90.00
_cell.angle_gamma   90.00
#
_symmetry.space_group_name_H-M   'P 1'
#
loop_
_entity.id
_entity.type
_entity.pdbx_description
1 polymer ?
#
loop_
_entity_poly.entity_id
_entity_poly.type
_entity_poly.pdbx_seq_one_letter_code
_entity_poly.pdbx_strand_id
1 'polypeptide(L)'
;MQKSTITIDVLLDPNKIPEQINWQASDSSAQMVQKAKAMSIAFWDGVDKTAMRIDLWTKDMMVDEMADFYYQMLMGMADSLKRSTQQEGLSEDLKAFAKVFFEKFRAIQLQEQK
;
A
#
# COMPACT_ATOMS: atom_id res chain seq x y z
N MET A 1 22.51 -17.34 11.05
CA MET A 1 21.25 -16.96 10.41
C MET A 1 21.43 -15.66 9.64
N GLN A 2 21.01 -15.61 8.39
CA GLN A 2 21.05 -14.37 7.61
C GLN A 2 19.90 -13.46 8.00
N LYS A 3 20.11 -12.16 7.88
CA LYS A 3 19.11 -11.17 8.27
C LYS A 3 18.89 -10.19 7.14
N SER A 4 17.63 -9.96 6.82
CA SER A 4 17.22 -8.93 5.88
C SER A 4 16.55 -7.79 6.67
N THR A 5 16.88 -6.55 6.36
CA THR A 5 16.40 -5.40 7.12
C THR A 5 15.65 -4.44 6.21
N ILE A 6 14.44 -4.05 6.64
CA ILE A 6 13.65 -3.00 6.00
C ILE A 6 13.62 -1.83 6.98
N THR A 7 14.04 -0.66 6.50
CA THR A 7 14.06 0.56 7.32
C THR A 7 13.10 1.57 6.72
N ILE A 8 12.25 2.16 7.57
CA ILE A 8 11.30 3.16 7.15
C ILE A 8 11.41 4.35 8.11
N ASP A 9 11.68 5.52 7.55
CA ASP A 9 11.72 6.77 8.32
C ASP A 9 10.59 7.67 7.85
N VAL A 10 9.77 8.12 8.80
CA VAL A 10 8.68 9.06 8.51
C VAL A 10 9.07 10.40 9.11
N LEU A 11 9.34 11.37 8.25
CA LEU A 11 9.71 12.73 8.68
C LEU A 11 8.43 13.56 8.83
N LEU A 12 8.27 14.16 10.00
CA LEU A 12 7.07 14.90 10.36
C LEU A 12 7.32 16.39 10.32
N ASP A 13 6.27 17.16 9.99
CA ASP A 13 6.33 18.61 10.10
C ASP A 13 6.11 19.04 11.56
N PRO A 14 6.16 20.36 11.87
CA PRO A 14 5.95 20.82 13.26
C PRO A 14 4.61 20.41 13.86
N ASN A 15 3.61 20.13 13.03
CA ASN A 15 2.28 19.69 13.47
C ASN A 15 2.16 18.16 13.52
N LYS A 16 3.29 17.45 13.38
CA LYS A 16 3.36 15.98 13.39
C LYS A 16 2.61 15.33 12.23
N ILE A 17 2.54 16.02 11.09
CA ILE A 17 1.95 15.50 9.85
C ILE A 17 3.08 14.98 8.98
N PRO A 18 2.95 13.80 8.37
CA PRO A 18 4.01 13.25 7.53
C PRO A 18 4.35 14.15 6.34
N GLU A 19 5.63 14.45 6.19
CA GLU A 19 6.17 15.26 5.10
C GLU A 19 6.93 14.41 4.09
N GLN A 20 7.69 13.43 4.59
CA GLN A 20 8.47 12.51 3.76
C GLN A 20 8.41 11.12 4.35
N ILE A 21 8.40 10.13 3.48
CA ILE A 21 8.58 8.73 3.86
C ILE A 21 9.80 8.24 3.09
N ASN A 22 10.85 7.88 3.81
CA ASN A 22 12.08 7.34 3.23
C ASN A 22 12.22 5.89 3.63
N TRP A 23 12.56 5.01 2.67
CA TRP A 23 12.67 3.60 2.99
C TRP A 23 13.78 2.94 2.20
N GLN A 24 14.26 1.82 2.72
CA GLN A 24 15.24 0.99 2.03
C GLN A 24 15.12 -0.44 2.53
N ALA A 25 15.60 -1.38 1.72
CA ALA A 25 15.59 -2.78 2.06
C ALA A 25 16.93 -3.40 1.63
N SER A 26 17.59 -4.08 2.55
CA SER A 26 18.99 -4.51 2.37
C SER A 26 19.19 -5.55 1.27
N ASP A 27 18.18 -6.38 0.98
CA ASP A 27 18.31 -7.47 0.01
C ASP A 27 17.42 -7.25 -1.22
N SER A 28 17.28 -6.01 -1.66
CA SER A 28 16.42 -5.69 -2.79
C SER A 28 17.05 -4.62 -3.65
N SER A 29 16.37 -4.26 -4.74
CA SER A 29 16.78 -3.13 -5.57
C SER A 29 16.70 -1.80 -4.81
N ALA A 30 16.05 -1.78 -3.65
CA ALA A 30 15.93 -0.60 -2.78
C ALA A 30 17.00 -0.57 -1.69
N GLN A 31 18.25 -0.95 -2.03
CA GLN A 31 19.37 -0.82 -1.10
C GLN A 31 19.69 0.63 -0.81
N MET A 32 19.44 1.53 -1.75
CA MET A 32 19.55 2.96 -1.54
C MET A 32 18.21 3.50 -1.07
N VAL A 33 18.24 4.62 -0.35
CA VAL A 33 17.02 5.23 0.18
C VAL A 33 16.08 5.63 -0.96
N GLN A 34 14.84 5.18 -0.86
CA GLN A 34 13.77 5.52 -1.79
C GLN A 34 12.76 6.42 -1.09
N LYS A 35 12.07 7.26 -1.85
CA LYS A 35 11.02 8.13 -1.32
C LYS A 35 9.66 7.60 -1.70
N ALA A 36 8.71 7.65 -0.75
CA ALA A 36 7.33 7.27 -0.98
C ALA A 36 6.41 8.38 -0.51
N LYS A 37 5.26 8.53 -1.17
CA LYS A 37 4.23 9.48 -0.74
C LYS A 37 3.19 8.82 0.17
N ALA A 38 3.11 7.49 0.14
CA ALA A 38 2.17 6.75 0.97
C ALA A 38 2.74 5.38 1.25
N MET A 39 2.30 4.77 2.34
CA MET A 39 2.68 3.40 2.66
C MET A 39 1.55 2.70 3.39
N SER A 40 1.50 1.38 3.22
CA SER A 40 0.56 0.53 3.93
C SER A 40 1.31 -0.73 4.33
N ILE A 41 1.36 -1.00 5.63
CA ILE A 41 2.05 -2.16 6.17
C ILE A 41 1.09 -2.92 7.05
N ALA A 42 1.06 -4.23 6.90
CA ALA A 42 0.24 -5.10 7.74
C ALA A 42 1.11 -6.23 8.29
N PHE A 43 0.92 -6.52 9.57
CA PHE A 43 1.58 -7.63 10.24
C PHE A 43 0.51 -8.55 10.81
N TRP A 44 0.70 -9.86 10.69
CA TRP A 44 -0.20 -10.83 11.29
C TRP A 44 0.38 -11.26 12.64
N ASP A 45 -0.36 -10.98 13.70
CA ASP A 45 -0.01 -11.45 15.03
C ASP A 45 -0.54 -12.86 15.20
N GLY A 46 0.37 -13.84 15.25
CA GLY A 46 0.01 -15.25 15.34
C GLY A 46 -0.59 -15.68 16.67
N VAL A 47 -0.40 -14.88 17.73
CA VAL A 47 -0.94 -15.17 19.05
C VAL A 47 -2.37 -14.65 19.18
N ASP A 48 -2.57 -13.35 18.94
CA ASP A 48 -3.88 -12.72 19.04
C ASP A 48 -4.75 -12.93 17.79
N LYS A 49 -4.16 -13.42 16.72
CA LYS A 49 -4.83 -13.68 15.44
C LYS A 49 -5.50 -12.43 14.90
N THR A 50 -4.74 -11.33 14.91
CA THR A 50 -5.20 -10.05 14.39
C THR A 50 -4.17 -9.46 13.43
N ALA A 51 -4.64 -8.66 12.49
CA ALA A 51 -3.76 -7.90 11.62
C ALA A 51 -3.55 -6.52 12.23
N MET A 52 -2.27 -6.13 12.36
CA MET A 52 -1.90 -4.80 12.80
C MET A 52 -1.43 -4.01 11.59
N ARG A 53 -1.95 -2.81 11.40
CA ARG A 53 -1.70 -2.02 10.21
C ARG A 53 -1.15 -0.65 10.55
N ILE A 54 -0.28 -0.19 9.68
CA ILE A 54 0.17 1.20 9.67
C ILE A 54 -0.08 1.73 8.27
N ASP A 55 -0.95 2.73 8.16
CA ASP A 55 -1.26 3.38 6.90
C ASP A 55 -0.96 4.86 7.05
N LEU A 56 -0.04 5.36 6.22
CA LEU A 56 0.40 6.75 6.28
C LEU A 56 0.50 7.32 4.87
N TRP A 57 0.29 8.63 4.76
CA TRP A 57 0.53 9.35 3.52
C TRP A 57 1.06 10.74 3.82
N THR A 58 1.86 11.28 2.89
CA THR A 58 2.40 12.63 3.03
C THR A 58 1.35 13.65 2.62
N LYS A 59 1.54 14.89 3.06
CA LYS A 59 0.56 15.94 2.79
C LYS A 59 0.49 16.35 1.32
N ASP A 60 1.45 15.95 0.49
CA ASP A 60 1.41 16.20 -0.94
C ASP A 60 0.80 15.03 -1.75
N MET A 61 0.32 13.98 -1.07
CA MET A 61 -0.36 12.87 -1.72
C MET A 61 -1.73 13.32 -2.21
N MET A 62 -1.97 13.21 -3.51
CA MET A 62 -3.22 13.66 -4.11
C MET A 62 -4.29 12.56 -4.05
N VAL A 63 -5.55 12.96 -4.10
CA VAL A 63 -6.67 12.01 -4.01
C VAL A 63 -6.67 11.04 -5.20
N ASP A 64 -6.35 11.53 -6.41
CA ASP A 64 -6.26 10.66 -7.58
C ASP A 64 -5.10 9.65 -7.45
N GLU A 65 -3.97 10.08 -6.86
CA GLU A 65 -2.87 9.17 -6.59
C GLU A 65 -3.29 8.10 -5.58
N MET A 66 -4.11 8.48 -4.60
CA MET A 66 -4.61 7.54 -3.59
C MET A 66 -5.48 6.46 -4.25
N ALA A 67 -6.29 6.82 -5.24
CA ALA A 67 -7.08 5.85 -5.99
C ALA A 67 -6.19 4.84 -6.71
N ASP A 68 -5.14 5.33 -7.37
CA ASP A 68 -4.17 4.46 -8.05
C ASP A 68 -3.44 3.57 -7.06
N PHE A 69 -3.06 4.10 -5.91
CA PHE A 69 -2.37 3.35 -4.87
C PHE A 69 -3.23 2.20 -4.36
N TYR A 70 -4.49 2.48 -4.03
CA TYR A 70 -5.41 1.45 -3.56
C TYR A 70 -5.67 0.38 -4.62
N TYR A 71 -5.85 0.81 -5.88
CA TYR A 71 -6.05 -0.13 -6.96
C TYR A 71 -4.86 -1.09 -7.08
N GLN A 72 -3.66 -0.54 -7.10
CA GLN A 72 -2.45 -1.35 -7.24
C GLN A 72 -2.22 -2.26 -6.02
N MET A 73 -2.56 -1.78 -4.81
CA MET A 73 -2.50 -2.61 -3.62
C MET A 73 -3.45 -3.80 -3.72
N LEU A 74 -4.69 -3.55 -4.16
CA LEU A 74 -5.68 -4.62 -4.29
C LEU A 74 -5.22 -5.66 -5.31
N MET A 75 -4.66 -5.22 -6.44
CA MET A 75 -4.14 -6.14 -7.46
C MET A 75 -2.97 -6.95 -6.91
N GLY A 76 -2.05 -6.29 -6.20
CA GLY A 76 -0.92 -6.97 -5.56
C GLY A 76 -1.36 -7.95 -4.48
N MET A 77 -2.39 -7.59 -3.71
CA MET A 77 -2.96 -8.47 -2.69
C MET A 77 -3.56 -9.72 -3.33
N ALA A 78 -4.21 -9.57 -4.49
CA ALA A 78 -4.77 -10.70 -5.22
C ALA A 78 -3.67 -11.69 -5.64
N ASP A 79 -2.55 -11.16 -6.15
CA ASP A 79 -1.41 -11.98 -6.54
C ASP A 79 -0.78 -12.68 -5.33
N SER A 80 -0.66 -11.97 -4.23
CA SER A 80 -0.12 -12.51 -2.99
C SER A 80 -1.01 -13.63 -2.43
N LEU A 81 -2.33 -13.44 -2.47
CA LEU A 81 -3.30 -14.43 -2.04
C LEU A 81 -3.16 -15.71 -2.87
N LYS A 82 -3.03 -15.57 -4.18
CA LYS A 82 -2.87 -16.71 -5.06
C LYS A 82 -1.59 -17.50 -4.74
N ARG A 83 -0.46 -16.78 -4.55
CA ARG A 83 0.81 -17.42 -4.24
C ARG A 83 0.78 -18.16 -2.89
N SER A 84 0.11 -17.59 -1.90
CA SER A 84 0.11 -18.13 -0.54
C SER A 84 -0.92 -19.22 -0.32
N THR A 85 -2.04 -19.21 -1.05
CA THR A 85 -3.15 -20.15 -0.79
C THR A 85 -3.48 -21.07 -1.98
N GLN A 86 -2.95 -20.77 -3.16
CA GLN A 86 -3.27 -21.48 -4.41
C GLN A 86 -4.75 -21.33 -4.82
N GLN A 87 -5.45 -20.33 -4.28
CA GLN A 87 -6.86 -20.08 -4.58
C GLN A 87 -6.99 -19.09 -5.72
N GLU A 88 -6.94 -19.60 -6.95
CA GLU A 88 -6.97 -18.78 -8.15
C GLU A 88 -8.29 -18.04 -8.32
N GLY A 89 -9.41 -18.73 -8.02
CA GLY A 89 -10.75 -18.12 -8.13
C GLY A 89 -10.92 -16.92 -7.21
N LEU A 90 -10.44 -17.01 -5.98
CA LEU A 90 -10.53 -15.90 -5.03
C LEU A 90 -9.66 -14.73 -5.49
N SER A 91 -8.49 -15.02 -6.04
CA SER A 91 -7.61 -13.99 -6.59
C SER A 91 -8.30 -13.25 -7.74
N GLU A 92 -8.95 -13.97 -8.64
CA GLU A 92 -9.68 -13.37 -9.76
C GLU A 92 -10.85 -12.51 -9.26
N ASP A 93 -11.57 -12.97 -8.22
CA ASP A 93 -12.65 -12.19 -7.62
C ASP A 93 -12.15 -10.88 -7.05
N LEU A 94 -10.99 -10.90 -6.38
CA LEU A 94 -10.41 -9.70 -5.81
C LEU A 94 -9.97 -8.73 -6.91
N LYS A 95 -9.39 -9.25 -8.00
CA LYS A 95 -9.02 -8.42 -9.14
C LYS A 95 -10.25 -7.79 -9.81
N ALA A 96 -11.32 -8.55 -9.94
CA ALA A 96 -12.57 -8.03 -10.51
C ALA A 96 -13.13 -6.89 -9.64
N PHE A 97 -13.09 -7.08 -8.33
CA PHE A 97 -13.50 -6.02 -7.40
C PHE A 97 -12.62 -4.77 -7.55
N ALA A 98 -11.31 -4.96 -7.66
CA ALA A 98 -10.37 -3.84 -7.80
C ALA A 98 -10.68 -3.00 -9.04
N LYS A 99 -11.02 -3.64 -10.15
CA LYS A 99 -11.36 -2.93 -11.40
C LYS A 99 -12.64 -2.12 -11.24
N VAL A 100 -13.67 -2.70 -10.63
CA VAL A 100 -14.94 -2.00 -10.40
C VAL A 100 -14.73 -0.83 -9.43
N PHE A 101 -13.95 -1.06 -8.37
CA PHE A 101 -13.59 -0.02 -7.41
C PHE A 101 -12.93 1.16 -8.11
N PHE A 102 -11.96 0.88 -8.96
CA PHE A 102 -11.21 1.92 -9.65
C PHE A 102 -12.11 2.72 -10.60
N GLU A 103 -12.97 2.05 -11.35
CA GLU A 103 -13.92 2.70 -12.25
C GLU A 103 -14.87 3.62 -11.48
N LYS A 104 -15.38 3.17 -10.34
CA LYS A 104 -16.27 3.98 -9.51
C LYS A 104 -15.57 5.19 -8.94
N PHE A 105 -14.32 5.03 -8.51
CA PHE A 105 -13.53 6.14 -7.98
C PHE A 105 -13.33 7.21 -9.06
N ARG A 106 -12.96 6.76 -10.27
CA ARG A 106 -12.78 7.69 -11.41
C ARG A 106 -14.06 8.42 -11.74
N ALA A 107 -15.19 7.73 -11.70
CA ALA A 107 -16.50 8.36 -11.96
C ALA A 107 -16.82 9.45 -10.93
N ILE A 108 -16.51 9.19 -9.65
CA ILE A 108 -16.69 10.18 -8.59
C ILE A 108 -15.83 11.42 -8.86
N GLN A 109 -14.57 11.21 -9.22
CA GLN A 109 -13.64 12.31 -9.50
C GLN A 109 -14.12 13.17 -10.68
N LEU A 110 -14.65 12.54 -11.72
CA LEU A 110 -15.17 13.26 -12.87
C LEU A 110 -16.38 14.12 -12.50
N GLN A 111 -17.23 13.64 -11.60
CA GLN A 111 -18.37 14.42 -11.12
C GLN A 111 -17.93 15.62 -10.29
N GLU A 112 -16.89 15.47 -9.50
CA GLU A 112 -16.39 16.55 -8.66
C GLU A 112 -15.74 17.68 -9.46
N GLN A 113 -15.31 17.40 -10.68
CA GLN A 113 -14.69 18.40 -11.55
C GLN A 113 -15.70 19.24 -12.30
N LYS A 114 -16.99 18.95 -12.20
CA LYS A 114 -18.05 19.72 -12.89
C LYS A 114 -18.51 20.92 -12.02
#